data_2d672906ba5e1bebe3802c3401f39cab
#
_entry.id   2d672906ba5e1bebe3802c3401f39cab
#
_cell.length_a   1.000
_cell.length_b   1.000
_cell.length_c   1.000
_cell.angle_alpha   90.00
_cell.angle_beta   90.00
_cell.angle_gamma   90.00
#
_symmetry.space_group_name_H-M   'P 1'
#
loop_
_entity.id
_entity.type
_entity.pdbx_description
1 polymer ?
#
loop_
_entity_poly.entity_id
_entity_poly.type
_entity_poly.pdbx_seq_one_letter_code
_entity_poly.pdbx_strand_id
1 'polypeptide(L)'
;MTPLPGSLLDPATIQDPTAFRAWLRAHAPVYGVPGTPLYLVSTWDLVTEALGRVDDFSSNLTALLYTADDGRPALFDMTALGANVQTLATADPPGHTLHRRAVFPSLVERKMRDVQGFTRRVAAGLVARSFAGGPVEATGALANPLPMTVLVEILGLDDTDLDTMLDWAFDGTALLAGTNTLVQMAELSVRAAEAGAFLGERLAAAAPDPDTGVLGAVARGVADGLLTIDEAVGTLVILLGAGGESTTSLIGNAIRILAERPDLQTALRADPALVPGFVEEVLRLESPFVGHYRTVRRPTELGGVALDRGDALLLMWSSANRDAAHLDAPDELRLDRPNPRDHLGFGRGIHHCVGAPLARMEARVTLEELLRATTRFTLDPARPPAYVNSMFVRRHAHLDLLVA
;
A
#
# COMPACT_ATOMS: atom_id res chain seq x y z
N MET A 1 30.70 2.40 -16.98
CA MET A 1 29.47 2.46 -16.17
C MET A 1 28.87 1.06 -16.08
N THR A 2 28.55 0.58 -14.91
CA THR A 2 27.84 -0.69 -14.73
C THR A 2 26.46 -0.58 -15.43
N PRO A 3 26.06 -1.54 -16.29
CA PRO A 3 24.77 -1.46 -16.96
C PRO A 3 23.62 -1.58 -15.96
N LEU A 4 22.49 -0.94 -16.27
CA LEU A 4 21.28 -1.03 -15.46
C LEU A 4 20.76 -2.49 -15.49
N PRO A 5 20.58 -3.15 -14.34
CA PRO A 5 20.07 -4.52 -14.29
C PRO A 5 18.54 -4.52 -14.37
N GLY A 6 17.99 -4.76 -15.55
CA GLY A 6 16.54 -4.80 -15.79
C GLY A 6 15.93 -3.43 -16.08
N SER A 7 14.61 -3.37 -16.05
CA SER A 7 13.82 -2.14 -16.24
C SER A 7 12.62 -2.09 -15.28
N LEU A 8 12.01 -0.91 -15.14
CA LEU A 8 10.90 -0.68 -14.21
C LEU A 8 9.70 -1.62 -14.44
N LEU A 9 9.36 -1.91 -15.70
CA LEU A 9 8.19 -2.73 -16.08
C LEU A 9 8.57 -4.16 -16.49
N ASP A 10 9.86 -4.54 -16.41
CA ASP A 10 10.29 -5.90 -16.69
C ASP A 10 9.73 -6.87 -15.64
N PRO A 11 9.01 -7.94 -16.05
CA PRO A 11 8.43 -8.91 -15.13
C PRO A 11 9.44 -9.53 -14.14
N ALA A 12 10.67 -9.82 -14.57
CA ALA A 12 11.70 -10.35 -13.67
C ALA A 12 12.12 -9.32 -12.61
N THR A 13 12.25 -8.05 -13.02
CA THR A 13 12.52 -6.93 -12.10
C THR A 13 11.36 -6.71 -11.12
N ILE A 14 10.11 -6.89 -11.55
CA ILE A 14 8.92 -6.80 -10.67
C ILE A 14 8.96 -7.93 -9.63
N GLN A 15 9.30 -9.16 -10.02
CA GLN A 15 9.40 -10.28 -9.08
C GLN A 15 10.56 -10.07 -8.07
N ASP A 16 11.74 -9.66 -8.54
CA ASP A 16 12.88 -9.32 -7.69
C ASP A 16 13.52 -7.97 -8.06
N PRO A 17 13.09 -6.87 -7.44
CA PRO A 17 13.61 -5.54 -7.74
C PRO A 17 14.93 -5.19 -7.03
N THR A 18 15.54 -6.11 -6.31
CA THR A 18 16.68 -5.84 -5.39
C THR A 18 17.87 -5.24 -6.14
N ALA A 19 18.32 -5.89 -7.21
CA ALA A 19 19.47 -5.42 -7.99
C ALA A 19 19.18 -4.08 -8.69
N PHE A 20 17.97 -3.92 -9.27
CA PHE A 20 17.55 -2.69 -9.93
C PHE A 20 17.55 -1.51 -8.97
N ARG A 21 16.93 -1.64 -7.79
CA ARG A 21 16.87 -0.59 -6.77
C ARG A 21 18.24 -0.26 -6.18
N ALA A 22 19.08 -1.26 -5.95
CA ALA A 22 20.46 -1.05 -5.48
C ALA A 22 21.28 -0.26 -6.49
N TRP A 23 21.14 -0.57 -7.79
CA TRP A 23 21.79 0.16 -8.85
C TRP A 23 21.32 1.63 -8.91
N LEU A 24 20.03 1.89 -8.81
CA LEU A 24 19.48 3.26 -8.77
C LEU A 24 20.12 4.06 -7.63
N ARG A 25 20.11 3.54 -6.40
CA ARG A 25 20.72 4.23 -5.25
C ARG A 25 22.19 4.57 -5.47
N ALA A 26 22.94 3.64 -6.08
CA ALA A 26 24.38 3.79 -6.24
C ALA A 26 24.79 4.68 -7.42
N HIS A 27 24.02 4.75 -8.50
CA HIS A 27 24.47 5.34 -9.76
C HIS A 27 23.56 6.45 -10.29
N ALA A 28 22.27 6.41 -10.02
CA ALA A 28 21.29 7.37 -10.51
C ALA A 28 20.15 7.56 -9.49
N PRO A 29 20.40 8.22 -8.34
CA PRO A 29 19.41 8.38 -7.28
C PRO A 29 18.13 9.08 -7.71
N VAL A 30 18.19 9.96 -8.71
CA VAL A 30 17.08 10.50 -9.48
C VAL A 30 17.26 10.03 -10.92
N TYR A 31 16.48 9.05 -11.33
CA TYR A 31 16.60 8.39 -12.63
C TYR A 31 15.43 8.72 -13.55
N GLY A 32 15.70 9.40 -14.67
CA GLY A 32 14.69 9.63 -15.71
C GLY A 32 14.36 8.34 -16.46
N VAL A 33 13.11 7.93 -16.47
CA VAL A 33 12.64 6.75 -17.22
C VAL A 33 12.62 7.08 -18.71
N PRO A 34 13.41 6.38 -19.54
CA PRO A 34 13.57 6.73 -20.95
C PRO A 34 12.24 6.84 -21.70
N GLY A 35 12.08 7.92 -22.47
CA GLY A 35 10.88 8.16 -23.28
C GLY A 35 9.67 8.69 -22.53
N THR A 36 9.82 9.02 -21.24
CA THR A 36 8.74 9.57 -20.41
C THR A 36 9.23 10.77 -19.57
N PRO A 37 8.34 11.66 -19.12
CA PRO A 37 8.64 12.67 -18.10
C PRO A 37 8.50 12.10 -16.66
N LEU A 38 8.83 10.81 -16.45
CA LEU A 38 8.82 10.15 -15.14
C LEU A 38 10.23 10.00 -14.60
N TYR A 39 10.43 10.36 -13.35
CA TYR A 39 11.68 10.18 -12.62
C TYR A 39 11.48 9.28 -11.38
N LEU A 40 12.39 8.33 -11.18
CA LEU A 40 12.44 7.48 -10.00
C LEU A 40 13.38 8.11 -8.97
N VAL A 41 12.91 8.33 -7.75
CA VAL A 41 13.70 8.86 -6.63
C VAL A 41 13.94 7.75 -5.63
N SER A 42 15.21 7.36 -5.39
CA SER A 42 15.53 6.04 -4.83
C SER A 42 16.27 6.06 -3.49
N THR A 43 16.92 7.17 -3.08
CA THR A 43 17.65 7.30 -1.82
C THR A 43 16.80 7.90 -0.72
N TRP A 44 17.15 7.64 0.55
CA TRP A 44 16.44 8.15 1.72
C TRP A 44 16.37 9.67 1.76
N ASP A 45 17.52 10.33 1.60
CA ASP A 45 17.60 11.79 1.73
C ASP A 45 16.77 12.50 0.65
N LEU A 46 16.87 12.05 -0.62
CA LEU A 46 16.13 12.66 -1.72
C LEU A 46 14.61 12.40 -1.65
N VAL A 47 14.21 11.20 -1.21
CA VAL A 47 12.79 10.91 -0.97
C VAL A 47 12.25 11.77 0.17
N THR A 48 12.99 11.92 1.28
CA THR A 48 12.55 12.74 2.41
C THR A 48 12.60 14.23 2.10
N GLU A 49 13.57 14.70 1.32
CA GLU A 49 13.62 16.06 0.78
C GLU A 49 12.36 16.34 -0.05
N ALA A 50 12.05 15.48 -1.02
CA ALA A 50 10.89 15.67 -1.89
C ALA A 50 9.57 15.65 -1.10
N LEU A 51 9.43 14.80 -0.08
CA LEU A 51 8.27 14.76 0.81
C LEU A 51 8.09 16.04 1.64
N GLY A 52 9.18 16.74 1.94
CA GLY A 52 9.16 18.02 2.67
C GLY A 52 8.86 19.24 1.80
N ARG A 53 9.11 19.15 0.48
CA ARG A 53 8.98 20.26 -0.48
C ARG A 53 7.60 20.28 -1.15
N VAL A 54 6.54 20.38 -0.35
CA VAL A 54 5.14 20.31 -0.82
C VAL A 54 4.76 21.42 -1.81
N ASP A 55 5.46 22.55 -1.80
CA ASP A 55 5.24 23.66 -2.74
C ASP A 55 5.84 23.36 -4.13
N ASP A 56 6.84 22.50 -4.21
CA ASP A 56 7.48 22.09 -5.45
C ASP A 56 6.90 20.78 -6.00
N PHE A 57 6.56 19.85 -5.11
CA PHE A 57 6.14 18.47 -5.44
C PHE A 57 4.72 18.20 -4.92
N SER A 58 3.75 18.40 -5.79
CA SER A 58 2.33 18.15 -5.53
C SER A 58 2.04 16.67 -5.36
N SER A 59 1.11 16.34 -4.47
CA SER A 59 0.56 14.99 -4.34
C SER A 59 -0.50 14.67 -5.40
N ASN A 60 -0.95 15.68 -6.15
CA ASN A 60 -1.99 15.51 -7.16
C ASN A 60 -1.52 14.48 -8.22
N LEU A 61 -2.36 13.46 -8.42
CA LEU A 61 -2.11 12.42 -9.41
C LEU A 61 -2.62 12.92 -10.76
N THR A 62 -1.70 13.42 -11.57
CA THR A 62 -2.01 14.01 -12.89
C THR A 62 -1.73 13.07 -14.05
N ALA A 63 -0.95 12.03 -13.82
CA ALA A 63 -0.62 11.05 -14.85
C ALA A 63 -0.50 9.64 -14.26
N LEU A 64 -0.81 8.63 -15.06
CA LEU A 64 -0.65 7.21 -14.73
C LEU A 64 0.34 6.57 -15.69
N LEU A 65 1.27 5.79 -15.14
CA LEU A 65 2.16 4.96 -15.94
C LEU A 65 1.38 3.80 -16.56
N TYR A 66 1.64 3.50 -17.81
CA TYR A 66 1.08 2.36 -18.52
C TYR A 66 2.11 1.78 -19.49
N THR A 67 1.85 0.58 -20.00
CA THR A 67 2.65 -0.09 -21.04
C THR A 67 2.03 0.18 -22.41
N ALA A 68 2.75 0.89 -23.28
CA ALA A 68 2.33 1.15 -24.64
C ALA A 68 2.36 -0.13 -25.52
N ASP A 69 1.76 -0.09 -26.70
CA ASP A 69 1.66 -1.24 -27.61
C ASP A 69 3.02 -1.81 -28.03
N ASP A 70 4.06 -1.01 -28.00
CA ASP A 70 5.44 -1.42 -28.28
C ASP A 70 6.20 -1.94 -27.05
N GLY A 71 5.50 -2.11 -25.92
CA GLY A 71 6.05 -2.61 -24.67
C GLY A 71 6.83 -1.57 -23.85
N ARG A 72 6.91 -0.30 -24.30
CA ARG A 72 7.61 0.75 -23.57
C ARG A 72 6.73 1.42 -22.51
N PRO A 73 7.34 1.96 -21.44
CA PRO A 73 6.61 2.78 -20.49
C PRO A 73 6.12 4.09 -21.14
N ALA A 74 4.90 4.49 -20.85
CA ALA A 74 4.32 5.75 -21.25
C ALA A 74 3.44 6.32 -20.13
N LEU A 75 3.13 7.63 -20.17
CA LEU A 75 2.26 8.27 -19.20
C LEU A 75 0.93 8.64 -19.85
N PHE A 76 -0.16 8.24 -19.21
CA PHE A 76 -1.52 8.66 -19.52
C PHE A 76 -1.84 9.93 -18.73
N ASP A 77 -2.14 11.02 -19.44
CA ASP A 77 -2.52 12.30 -18.82
C ASP A 77 -3.97 12.24 -18.32
N MET A 78 -4.14 12.17 -17.01
CA MET A 78 -5.46 12.15 -16.37
C MET A 78 -6.20 13.49 -16.47
N THR A 79 -5.48 14.60 -16.68
CA THR A 79 -6.12 15.92 -16.79
C THR A 79 -6.92 16.06 -18.08
N ALA A 80 -6.59 15.28 -19.11
CA ALA A 80 -7.33 15.22 -20.37
C ALA A 80 -8.75 14.63 -20.24
N LEU A 81 -9.04 13.89 -19.15
CA LEU A 81 -10.37 13.32 -18.88
C LEU A 81 -11.33 14.28 -18.18
N GLY A 82 -10.93 15.53 -17.94
CA GLY A 82 -11.73 16.51 -17.20
C GLY A 82 -11.33 16.61 -15.73
N ALA A 83 -12.24 17.10 -14.88
CA ALA A 83 -11.96 17.33 -13.47
C ALA A 83 -11.65 16.02 -12.73
N ASN A 84 -10.38 15.74 -12.50
CA ASN A 84 -9.96 14.66 -11.63
C ASN A 84 -10.00 15.16 -10.18
N VAL A 85 -10.95 14.65 -9.39
CA VAL A 85 -11.13 15.03 -7.99
C VAL A 85 -9.97 14.47 -7.17
N GLN A 86 -9.10 15.35 -6.70
CA GLN A 86 -7.97 14.98 -5.85
C GLN A 86 -8.42 14.89 -4.39
N THR A 87 -8.29 13.73 -3.76
CA THR A 87 -8.75 13.51 -2.40
C THR A 87 -7.69 12.82 -1.55
N LEU A 88 -7.73 13.07 -0.27
CA LEU A 88 -6.91 12.42 0.77
C LEU A 88 -5.44 12.23 0.34
N ALA A 89 -5.08 11.05 -0.18
CA ALA A 89 -3.70 10.70 -0.55
C ALA A 89 -3.16 11.47 -1.76
N THR A 90 -4.04 11.95 -2.62
CA THR A 90 -3.70 12.70 -3.85
C THR A 90 -4.00 14.19 -3.76
N ALA A 91 -4.58 14.68 -2.67
CA ALA A 91 -4.90 16.11 -2.50
C ALA A 91 -3.72 16.89 -1.90
N ASP A 92 -3.59 18.15 -2.32
CA ASP A 92 -2.70 19.12 -1.66
C ASP A 92 -3.47 19.96 -0.62
N PRO A 93 -2.77 20.60 0.33
CA PRO A 93 -3.39 21.64 1.16
C PRO A 93 -3.97 22.78 0.31
N PRO A 94 -5.12 23.40 0.69
CA PRO A 94 -5.85 23.17 1.93
C PRO A 94 -6.81 21.94 1.90
N GLY A 95 -7.20 21.44 0.73
CA GLY A 95 -8.15 20.34 0.57
C GLY A 95 -7.75 19.10 1.35
N HIS A 96 -6.49 18.65 1.20
CA HIS A 96 -5.93 17.55 1.98
C HIS A 96 -6.18 17.66 3.49
N THR A 97 -6.03 18.87 4.06
CA THR A 97 -6.23 19.08 5.51
C THR A 97 -7.68 18.86 5.91
N LEU A 98 -8.63 19.26 5.07
CA LEU A 98 -10.07 19.05 5.30
C LEU A 98 -10.43 17.56 5.20
N HIS A 99 -9.94 16.88 4.17
CA HIS A 99 -10.14 15.43 3.99
C HIS A 99 -9.63 14.64 5.20
N ARG A 100 -8.40 14.92 5.65
CA ARG A 100 -7.85 14.27 6.85
C ARG A 100 -8.68 14.56 8.10
N ARG A 101 -9.16 15.80 8.27
CA ARG A 101 -10.00 16.17 9.42
C ARG A 101 -11.28 15.36 9.47
N ALA A 102 -11.87 15.03 8.31
CA ALA A 102 -13.09 14.22 8.25
C ALA A 102 -12.86 12.76 8.66
N VAL A 103 -11.75 12.13 8.20
CA VAL A 103 -11.54 10.67 8.40
C VAL A 103 -10.68 10.32 9.62
N PHE A 104 -9.72 11.17 9.99
CA PHE A 104 -8.71 10.88 11.01
C PHE A 104 -9.29 10.48 12.38
N PRO A 105 -10.35 11.12 12.90
CA PRO A 105 -10.93 10.74 14.19
C PRO A 105 -11.42 9.30 14.28
N SER A 106 -11.83 8.69 13.15
CA SER A 106 -12.30 7.30 13.07
C SER A 106 -11.17 6.27 12.98
N LEU A 107 -9.94 6.71 12.68
CA LEU A 107 -8.77 5.85 12.43
C LEU A 107 -7.66 6.01 13.48
N VAL A 108 -7.93 6.74 14.59
CA VAL A 108 -6.95 6.93 15.67
C VAL A 108 -6.76 5.66 16.51
N GLU A 109 -5.60 5.54 17.14
CA GLU A 109 -5.19 4.37 17.94
C GLU A 109 -6.22 3.97 19.02
N ARG A 110 -6.93 4.94 19.61
CA ARG A 110 -7.99 4.65 20.61
C ARG A 110 -9.13 3.83 20.01
N LYS A 111 -9.60 4.20 18.81
CA LYS A 111 -10.67 3.45 18.09
C LYS A 111 -10.16 2.06 17.67
N MET A 112 -8.87 1.92 17.34
CA MET A 112 -8.28 0.63 16.97
C MET A 112 -8.29 -0.39 18.12
N ARG A 113 -8.30 0.04 19.38
CA ARG A 113 -8.45 -0.88 20.53
C ARG A 113 -9.83 -1.55 20.57
N ASP A 114 -10.86 -0.82 20.14
CA ASP A 114 -12.22 -1.36 20.10
C ASP A 114 -12.36 -2.41 18.99
N VAL A 115 -11.67 -2.18 17.84
CA VAL A 115 -11.65 -3.08 16.68
C VAL A 115 -10.75 -4.30 16.89
N GLN A 116 -9.74 -4.22 17.77
CA GLN A 116 -8.76 -5.31 17.96
C GLN A 116 -9.42 -6.64 18.36
N GLY A 117 -10.44 -6.60 19.21
CA GLY A 117 -11.18 -7.80 19.62
C GLY A 117 -11.92 -8.44 18.46
N PHE A 118 -12.51 -7.65 17.57
CA PHE A 118 -13.16 -8.11 16.34
C PHE A 118 -12.11 -8.73 15.40
N THR A 119 -11.02 -8.02 15.10
CA THR A 119 -9.92 -8.50 14.27
C THR A 119 -9.39 -9.84 14.75
N ARG A 120 -9.21 -10.01 16.06
CA ARG A 120 -8.73 -11.28 16.66
C ARG A 120 -9.71 -12.42 16.43
N ARG A 121 -11.03 -12.20 16.59
CA ARG A 121 -12.03 -13.24 16.30
C ARG A 121 -12.03 -13.64 14.83
N VAL A 122 -11.92 -12.68 13.91
CA VAL A 122 -11.84 -12.93 12.48
C VAL A 122 -10.59 -13.73 12.16
N ALA A 123 -9.41 -13.29 12.63
CA ALA A 123 -8.14 -13.98 12.43
C ALA A 123 -8.16 -15.41 12.96
N ALA A 124 -8.60 -15.62 14.20
CA ALA A 124 -8.70 -16.95 14.81
C ALA A 124 -9.64 -17.87 14.02
N GLY A 125 -10.78 -17.34 13.53
CA GLY A 125 -11.73 -18.11 12.72
C GLY A 125 -11.17 -18.51 11.36
N LEU A 126 -10.47 -17.62 10.66
CA LEU A 126 -9.81 -17.89 9.37
C LEU A 126 -8.69 -18.93 9.55
N VAL A 127 -7.85 -18.74 10.54
CA VAL A 127 -6.74 -19.65 10.84
C VAL A 127 -7.27 -21.05 11.23
N ALA A 128 -8.26 -21.14 12.09
CA ALA A 128 -8.83 -22.42 12.51
C ALA A 128 -9.46 -23.23 11.34
N ARG A 129 -10.03 -22.53 10.35
CA ARG A 129 -10.62 -23.18 9.19
C ARG A 129 -9.58 -23.72 8.20
N SER A 130 -8.46 -23.03 8.05
CA SER A 130 -7.56 -23.26 6.91
C SER A 130 -6.17 -23.78 7.28
N PHE A 131 -5.71 -23.56 8.52
CA PHE A 131 -4.33 -23.87 8.93
C PHE A 131 -4.25 -25.06 9.91
N ALA A 132 -5.19 -25.99 9.82
CA ALA A 132 -5.19 -27.18 10.68
C ALA A 132 -4.14 -28.24 10.29
N GLY A 133 -3.42 -28.05 9.18
CA GLY A 133 -2.38 -28.95 8.67
C GLY A 133 -2.52 -29.20 7.17
N GLY A 134 -1.42 -29.57 6.51
CA GLY A 134 -1.37 -29.83 5.08
C GLY A 134 -1.16 -28.57 4.20
N PRO A 135 -1.44 -28.69 2.88
CA PRO A 135 -1.29 -27.57 1.95
C PRO A 135 -2.33 -26.46 2.18
N VAL A 136 -1.91 -25.20 2.17
CA VAL A 136 -2.77 -24.02 2.32
C VAL A 136 -2.33 -22.94 1.36
N GLU A 137 -3.26 -22.36 0.60
CA GLU A 137 -3.04 -21.12 -0.15
C GLU A 137 -3.36 -19.93 0.78
N ALA A 138 -2.32 -19.28 1.30
CA ALA A 138 -2.43 -18.34 2.41
C ALA A 138 -3.02 -16.98 2.02
N THR A 139 -2.93 -16.58 0.72
CA THR A 139 -3.51 -15.29 0.30
C THR A 139 -5.03 -15.34 0.38
N GLY A 140 -5.68 -16.32 -0.25
CA GLY A 140 -7.13 -16.49 -0.23
C GLY A 140 -7.66 -16.96 1.14
N ALA A 141 -6.87 -17.78 1.87
CA ALA A 141 -7.30 -18.31 3.16
C ALA A 141 -7.26 -17.30 4.31
N LEU A 142 -6.34 -16.32 4.26
CA LEU A 142 -6.08 -15.42 5.40
C LEU A 142 -5.77 -13.98 4.98
N ALA A 143 -4.78 -13.77 4.09
CA ALA A 143 -4.25 -12.45 3.86
C ALA A 143 -5.23 -11.50 3.15
N ASN A 144 -6.07 -12.00 2.23
CA ASN A 144 -7.10 -11.23 1.54
C ASN A 144 -8.34 -11.00 2.44
N PRO A 145 -9.01 -12.05 2.98
CA PRO A 145 -10.29 -11.86 3.64
C PRO A 145 -10.20 -11.11 4.96
N LEU A 146 -9.08 -11.21 5.70
CA LEU A 146 -8.99 -10.58 7.02
C LEU A 146 -9.03 -9.05 6.95
N PRO A 147 -8.13 -8.36 6.20
CA PRO A 147 -8.16 -6.90 6.14
C PRO A 147 -9.45 -6.36 5.55
N MET A 148 -10.00 -7.04 4.54
CA MET A 148 -11.25 -6.60 3.94
C MET A 148 -12.43 -6.71 4.91
N THR A 149 -12.55 -7.81 5.67
CA THR A 149 -13.57 -7.96 6.70
C THR A 149 -13.47 -6.86 7.76
N VAL A 150 -12.25 -6.54 8.20
CA VAL A 150 -12.02 -5.49 9.19
C VAL A 150 -12.30 -4.09 8.61
N LEU A 151 -11.93 -3.87 7.35
CA LEU A 151 -12.15 -2.59 6.67
C LEU A 151 -13.64 -2.32 6.45
N VAL A 152 -14.42 -3.31 6.02
CA VAL A 152 -15.89 -3.22 5.86
C VAL A 152 -16.55 -2.83 7.18
N GLU A 153 -16.17 -3.47 8.28
CA GLU A 153 -16.63 -3.13 9.65
C GLU A 153 -16.30 -1.67 10.01
N ILE A 154 -15.06 -1.23 9.80
CA ILE A 154 -14.62 0.14 10.13
C ILE A 154 -15.30 1.18 9.24
N LEU A 155 -15.51 0.85 7.97
CA LEU A 155 -16.20 1.74 7.05
C LEU A 155 -17.69 1.87 7.40
N GLY A 156 -18.29 0.89 8.05
CA GLY A 156 -19.74 0.81 8.30
C GLY A 156 -20.50 0.35 7.05
N LEU A 157 -19.94 -0.61 6.31
CA LEU A 157 -20.49 -1.18 5.08
C LEU A 157 -21.06 -2.59 5.37
N ASP A 158 -22.00 -2.68 6.30
CA ASP A 158 -22.69 -3.93 6.61
C ASP A 158 -23.41 -4.50 5.39
N ASP A 159 -23.59 -5.83 5.35
CA ASP A 159 -24.28 -6.57 4.28
C ASP A 159 -23.67 -6.47 2.87
N THR A 160 -22.35 -6.20 2.80
CA THR A 160 -21.66 -6.12 1.51
C THR A 160 -20.91 -7.43 1.21
N ASP A 161 -20.94 -7.85 -0.06
CA ASP A 161 -20.17 -8.99 -0.54
C ASP A 161 -18.66 -8.69 -0.49
N LEU A 162 -17.94 -9.48 0.31
CA LEU A 162 -16.50 -9.29 0.54
C LEU A 162 -15.65 -9.51 -0.70
N ASP A 163 -16.06 -10.44 -1.58
CA ASP A 163 -15.32 -10.72 -2.82
C ASP A 163 -15.41 -9.52 -3.76
N THR A 164 -16.60 -8.93 -3.91
CA THR A 164 -16.78 -7.68 -4.67
C THR A 164 -15.96 -6.53 -4.09
N MET A 165 -15.90 -6.38 -2.77
CA MET A 165 -15.06 -5.35 -2.12
C MET A 165 -13.59 -5.56 -2.36
N LEU A 166 -13.11 -6.81 -2.32
CA LEU A 166 -11.72 -7.18 -2.64
C LEU A 166 -11.38 -6.85 -4.09
N ASP A 167 -12.25 -7.22 -5.02
CA ASP A 167 -12.06 -6.96 -6.45
C ASP A 167 -11.95 -5.45 -6.70
N TRP A 168 -12.87 -4.64 -6.16
CA TRP A 168 -12.78 -3.18 -6.32
C TRP A 168 -11.54 -2.56 -5.66
N ALA A 169 -11.11 -3.07 -4.50
CA ALA A 169 -9.89 -2.60 -3.85
C ALA A 169 -8.65 -2.88 -4.71
N PHE A 170 -8.56 -4.10 -5.28
CA PHE A 170 -7.45 -4.50 -6.13
C PHE A 170 -7.46 -3.79 -7.49
N ASP A 171 -8.63 -3.59 -8.10
CA ASP A 171 -8.78 -2.86 -9.36
C ASP A 171 -8.37 -1.38 -9.22
N GLY A 172 -8.75 -0.74 -8.11
CA GLY A 172 -8.35 0.64 -7.84
C GLY A 172 -6.84 0.83 -7.77
N THR A 173 -6.11 -0.11 -7.18
CA THR A 173 -4.64 -0.08 -7.11
C THR A 173 -3.98 -0.62 -8.37
N ALA A 174 -4.64 -1.54 -9.11
CA ALA A 174 -4.17 -2.03 -10.40
C ALA A 174 -4.04 -0.91 -11.44
N LEU A 175 -4.84 0.15 -11.37
CA LEU A 175 -4.66 1.35 -12.20
C LEU A 175 -3.26 1.98 -12.07
N LEU A 176 -2.61 1.79 -10.91
CA LEU A 176 -1.26 2.30 -10.62
C LEU A 176 -0.15 1.30 -10.97
N ALA A 177 -0.49 0.10 -11.46
CA ALA A 177 0.46 -0.99 -11.68
C ALA A 177 1.57 -0.67 -12.70
N GLY A 178 1.33 0.24 -13.63
CA GLY A 178 2.26 0.61 -14.70
C GLY A 178 2.35 -0.43 -15.83
N THR A 179 1.98 -1.67 -15.57
CA THR A 179 2.07 -2.79 -16.51
C THR A 179 0.81 -3.00 -17.35
N ASN A 180 -0.24 -2.22 -17.12
CA ASN A 180 -1.47 -2.29 -17.88
C ASN A 180 -1.33 -1.60 -19.23
N THR A 181 -2.03 -2.12 -20.25
CA THR A 181 -2.29 -1.42 -21.51
C THR A 181 -3.41 -0.39 -21.34
N LEU A 182 -3.60 0.51 -22.31
CA LEU A 182 -4.72 1.47 -22.29
C LEU A 182 -6.09 0.78 -22.27
N VAL A 183 -6.23 -0.38 -22.93
CA VAL A 183 -7.48 -1.15 -22.91
C VAL A 183 -7.76 -1.67 -21.50
N GLN A 184 -6.78 -2.28 -20.84
CA GLN A 184 -6.92 -2.74 -19.46
C GLN A 184 -7.18 -1.60 -18.49
N MET A 185 -6.55 -0.44 -18.67
CA MET A 185 -6.85 0.75 -17.86
C MET A 185 -8.28 1.23 -18.04
N ALA A 186 -8.83 1.18 -19.25
CA ALA A 186 -10.22 1.54 -19.50
C ALA A 186 -11.20 0.58 -18.78
N GLU A 187 -10.94 -0.73 -18.83
CA GLU A 187 -11.70 -1.75 -18.11
C GLU A 187 -11.65 -1.54 -16.58
N LEU A 188 -10.46 -1.29 -16.03
CA LEU A 188 -10.27 -0.98 -14.62
C LEU A 188 -11.00 0.31 -14.21
N SER A 189 -11.01 1.31 -15.08
CA SER A 189 -11.71 2.58 -14.83
C SER A 189 -13.23 2.42 -14.74
N VAL A 190 -13.81 1.51 -15.53
CA VAL A 190 -15.26 1.16 -15.43
C VAL A 190 -15.56 0.56 -14.06
N ARG A 191 -14.77 -0.44 -13.62
CA ARG A 191 -14.95 -1.06 -12.30
C ARG A 191 -14.71 -0.09 -11.13
N ALA A 192 -13.74 0.81 -11.26
CA ALA A 192 -13.54 1.89 -10.29
C ALA A 192 -14.75 2.84 -10.20
N ALA A 193 -15.41 3.11 -11.34
CA ALA A 193 -16.64 3.90 -11.37
C ALA A 193 -17.82 3.17 -10.71
N GLU A 194 -17.94 1.85 -10.87
CA GLU A 194 -18.94 1.01 -10.17
C GLU A 194 -18.73 1.07 -8.65
N ALA A 195 -17.50 0.93 -8.17
CA ALA A 195 -17.17 1.10 -6.76
C ALA A 195 -17.52 2.50 -6.25
N GLY A 196 -17.23 3.54 -7.03
CA GLY A 196 -17.60 4.93 -6.72
C GLY A 196 -19.11 5.13 -6.62
N ALA A 197 -19.89 4.56 -7.55
CA ALA A 197 -21.36 4.63 -7.54
C ALA A 197 -21.94 3.94 -6.29
N PHE A 198 -21.49 2.72 -6.00
CA PHE A 198 -21.88 1.97 -4.80
C PHE A 198 -21.61 2.78 -3.51
N LEU A 199 -20.38 3.28 -3.35
CA LEU A 199 -19.99 4.07 -2.18
C LEU A 199 -20.76 5.39 -2.09
N GLY A 200 -21.10 5.99 -3.23
CA GLY A 200 -21.96 7.18 -3.31
C GLY A 200 -23.39 6.91 -2.81
N GLU A 201 -23.98 5.77 -3.18
CA GLU A 201 -25.30 5.35 -2.69
C GLU A 201 -25.29 5.09 -1.18
N ARG A 202 -24.24 4.42 -0.68
CA ARG A 202 -24.06 4.19 0.77
C ARG A 202 -23.87 5.49 1.54
N LEU A 203 -23.09 6.42 0.98
CA LEU A 203 -22.90 7.75 1.56
C LEU A 203 -24.21 8.55 1.65
N ALA A 204 -25.01 8.52 0.58
CA ALA A 204 -26.31 9.21 0.54
C ALA A 204 -27.31 8.66 1.57
N ALA A 205 -27.22 7.37 1.88
CA ALA A 205 -28.06 6.70 2.88
C ALA A 205 -27.53 6.83 4.32
N ALA A 206 -26.25 7.21 4.50
CA ALA A 206 -25.61 7.25 5.81
C ALA A 206 -26.11 8.41 6.68
N ALA A 207 -26.34 8.14 7.96
CA ALA A 207 -26.52 9.20 8.94
C ALA A 207 -25.20 9.96 9.16
N PRO A 208 -25.24 11.30 9.28
CA PRO A 208 -24.04 12.10 9.51
C PRO A 208 -23.57 12.01 10.98
N ASP A 209 -23.20 10.81 11.40
CA ASP A 209 -22.79 10.46 12.75
C ASP A 209 -21.39 9.81 12.74
N PRO A 210 -20.34 10.48 13.26
CA PRO A 210 -18.98 9.94 13.26
C PRO A 210 -18.80 8.71 14.18
N ASP A 211 -19.79 8.37 15.03
CA ASP A 211 -19.74 7.17 15.86
C ASP A 211 -20.21 5.91 15.11
N THR A 212 -20.79 6.05 13.93
CA THR A 212 -21.20 4.94 13.07
C THR A 212 -20.13 4.48 12.04
N GLY A 213 -18.87 4.81 12.29
CA GLY A 213 -17.76 4.43 11.42
C GLY A 213 -17.26 5.56 10.51
N VAL A 214 -16.42 5.20 9.55
CA VAL A 214 -15.83 6.18 8.61
C VAL A 214 -16.89 6.77 7.70
N LEU A 215 -17.86 5.96 7.24
CA LEU A 215 -18.94 6.41 6.36
C LEU A 215 -19.75 7.53 7.00
N GLY A 216 -20.17 7.36 8.27
CA GLY A 216 -20.88 8.38 9.02
C GLY A 216 -20.02 9.63 9.29
N ALA A 217 -18.73 9.46 9.54
CA ALA A 217 -17.80 10.58 9.71
C ALA A 217 -17.63 11.39 8.42
N VAL A 218 -17.55 10.72 7.26
CA VAL A 218 -17.48 11.36 5.95
C VAL A 218 -18.80 12.06 5.61
N ALA A 219 -19.96 11.41 5.87
CA ALA A 219 -21.28 12.01 5.72
C ALA A 219 -21.41 13.27 6.58
N ARG A 220 -20.89 13.27 7.81
CA ARG A 220 -20.81 14.46 8.67
C ARG A 220 -19.94 15.54 8.04
N GLY A 221 -18.80 15.18 7.46
CA GLY A 221 -17.94 16.15 6.74
C GLY A 221 -18.66 16.85 5.57
N VAL A 222 -19.53 16.12 4.85
CA VAL A 222 -20.37 16.71 3.80
C VAL A 222 -21.44 17.63 4.41
N ALA A 223 -22.13 17.21 5.46
CA ALA A 223 -23.15 18.00 6.13
C ALA A 223 -22.60 19.32 6.74
N ASP A 224 -21.37 19.27 7.22
CA ASP A 224 -20.67 20.45 7.78
C ASP A 224 -20.03 21.35 6.69
N GLY A 225 -20.13 20.97 5.40
CA GLY A 225 -19.53 21.72 4.29
C GLY A 225 -18.01 21.63 4.21
N LEU A 226 -17.40 20.65 4.87
CA LEU A 226 -15.95 20.37 4.82
C LEU A 226 -15.54 19.62 3.56
N LEU A 227 -16.45 18.83 3.00
CA LEU A 227 -16.26 18.01 1.79
C LEU A 227 -17.41 18.25 0.83
N THR A 228 -17.11 18.26 -0.45
CA THR A 228 -18.11 18.02 -1.49
C THR A 228 -18.50 16.53 -1.54
N ILE A 229 -19.60 16.20 -2.18
CA ILE A 229 -19.99 14.78 -2.36
C ILE A 229 -18.93 14.01 -3.14
N ASP A 230 -18.37 14.60 -4.20
CA ASP A 230 -17.33 13.95 -5.02
C ASP A 230 -16.04 13.73 -4.23
N GLU A 231 -15.62 14.67 -3.39
CA GLU A 231 -14.47 14.50 -2.48
C GLU A 231 -14.73 13.42 -1.44
N ALA A 232 -15.94 13.32 -0.94
CA ALA A 232 -16.35 12.30 0.02
C ALA A 232 -16.32 10.91 -0.60
N VAL A 233 -16.92 10.73 -1.78
CA VAL A 233 -16.87 9.46 -2.54
C VAL A 233 -15.44 9.09 -2.90
N GLY A 234 -14.67 10.02 -3.46
CA GLY A 234 -13.25 9.79 -3.78
C GLY A 234 -12.42 9.40 -2.56
N THR A 235 -12.72 9.99 -1.40
CA THR A 235 -12.06 9.63 -0.12
C THR A 235 -12.39 8.18 0.27
N LEU A 236 -13.65 7.75 0.16
CA LEU A 236 -14.05 6.37 0.45
C LEU A 236 -13.43 5.36 -0.52
N VAL A 237 -13.36 5.68 -1.82
CA VAL A 237 -12.68 4.86 -2.84
C VAL A 237 -11.20 4.69 -2.50
N ILE A 238 -10.50 5.77 -2.13
CA ILE A 238 -9.09 5.69 -1.71
C ILE A 238 -8.92 4.84 -0.44
N LEU A 239 -9.82 4.98 0.53
CA LEU A 239 -9.75 4.19 1.76
C LEU A 239 -9.99 2.70 1.49
N LEU A 240 -10.91 2.35 0.58
CA LEU A 240 -11.17 0.98 0.17
C LEU A 240 -9.91 0.35 -0.49
N GLY A 241 -9.38 0.98 -1.53
CA GLY A 241 -8.19 0.47 -2.24
C GLY A 241 -6.95 0.42 -1.36
N ALA A 242 -6.63 1.53 -0.67
CA ALA A 242 -5.43 1.61 0.15
C ALA A 242 -5.48 0.70 1.38
N GLY A 243 -6.65 0.55 2.03
CA GLY A 243 -6.82 -0.28 3.22
C GLY A 243 -6.90 -1.77 2.89
N GLY A 244 -7.63 -2.13 1.82
CA GLY A 244 -7.83 -3.52 1.41
C GLY A 244 -6.55 -4.18 0.91
N GLU A 245 -5.80 -3.55 0.00
CA GLU A 245 -4.66 -4.21 -0.63
C GLU A 245 -3.35 -4.08 0.16
N SER A 246 -3.08 -2.94 0.78
CA SER A 246 -1.79 -2.75 1.45
C SER A 246 -1.61 -3.64 2.68
N THR A 247 -2.67 -3.85 3.47
CA THR A 247 -2.62 -4.73 4.63
C THR A 247 -2.58 -6.20 4.21
N THR A 248 -3.30 -6.58 3.15
CA THR A 248 -3.16 -7.89 2.47
C THR A 248 -1.70 -8.16 2.09
N SER A 249 -1.04 -7.19 1.45
CA SER A 249 0.37 -7.27 1.06
C SER A 249 1.29 -7.43 2.28
N LEU A 250 1.06 -6.65 3.34
CA LEU A 250 1.84 -6.73 4.57
C LEU A 250 1.75 -8.11 5.22
N ILE A 251 0.54 -8.64 5.37
CA ILE A 251 0.31 -9.96 5.97
C ILE A 251 0.92 -11.07 5.11
N GLY A 252 0.70 -11.04 3.80
CA GLY A 252 1.28 -12.01 2.87
C GLY A 252 2.81 -12.01 2.90
N ASN A 253 3.44 -10.84 2.86
CA ASN A 253 4.89 -10.69 2.95
C ASN A 253 5.44 -11.19 4.30
N ALA A 254 4.75 -10.90 5.40
CA ALA A 254 5.13 -11.39 6.72
C ALA A 254 5.07 -12.93 6.80
N ILE A 255 4.01 -13.54 6.27
CA ILE A 255 3.84 -15.01 6.23
C ILE A 255 4.93 -15.64 5.35
N ARG A 256 5.22 -15.09 4.16
CA ARG A 256 6.30 -15.56 3.29
C ARG A 256 7.65 -15.56 4.02
N ILE A 257 8.02 -14.43 4.64
CA ILE A 257 9.28 -14.32 5.37
C ILE A 257 9.36 -15.35 6.50
N LEU A 258 8.28 -15.53 7.25
CA LEU A 258 8.23 -16.55 8.30
C LEU A 258 8.34 -17.98 7.74
N ALA A 259 7.72 -18.27 6.59
CA ALA A 259 7.81 -19.58 5.94
C ALA A 259 9.24 -19.91 5.46
N GLU A 260 10.01 -18.89 5.05
CA GLU A 260 11.42 -19.00 4.67
C GLU A 260 12.38 -19.03 5.87
N ARG A 261 11.95 -18.55 7.04
CA ARG A 261 12.78 -18.35 8.24
C ARG A 261 12.19 -19.05 9.47
N PRO A 262 12.37 -20.38 9.59
CA PRO A 262 11.89 -21.14 10.76
C PRO A 262 12.47 -20.67 12.10
N ASP A 263 13.66 -20.07 12.09
CA ASP A 263 14.28 -19.43 13.25
C ASP A 263 13.43 -18.26 13.78
N LEU A 264 12.89 -17.41 12.89
CA LEU A 264 11.98 -16.33 13.26
C LEU A 264 10.66 -16.87 13.81
N GLN A 265 10.09 -17.91 13.21
CA GLN A 265 8.89 -18.56 13.76
C GLN A 265 9.13 -19.03 15.22
N THR A 266 10.29 -19.64 15.48
CA THR A 266 10.67 -20.10 16.82
C THR A 266 10.83 -18.91 17.78
N ALA A 267 11.54 -17.86 17.38
CA ALA A 267 11.75 -16.69 18.21
C ALA A 267 10.45 -15.96 18.57
N LEU A 268 9.56 -15.74 17.58
CA LEU A 268 8.29 -15.03 17.79
C LEU A 268 7.28 -15.84 18.61
N ARG A 269 7.33 -17.21 18.56
CA ARG A 269 6.52 -18.04 19.47
C ARG A 269 7.05 -18.02 20.90
N ALA A 270 8.37 -18.01 21.06
CA ALA A 270 9.00 -17.93 22.38
C ALA A 270 8.78 -16.57 23.05
N ASP A 271 8.80 -15.49 22.27
CA ASP A 271 8.57 -14.13 22.77
C ASP A 271 7.64 -13.34 21.80
N PRO A 272 6.32 -13.37 22.03
CA PRO A 272 5.36 -12.60 21.24
C PRO A 272 5.56 -11.07 21.27
N ALA A 273 6.31 -10.54 22.25
CA ALA A 273 6.63 -9.11 22.30
C ALA A 273 7.52 -8.65 21.14
N LEU A 274 8.16 -9.59 20.42
CA LEU A 274 8.95 -9.32 19.23
C LEU A 274 8.08 -9.11 17.96
N VAL A 275 6.82 -9.55 17.95
CA VAL A 275 5.94 -9.47 16.76
C VAL A 275 5.78 -8.03 16.25
N PRO A 276 5.58 -6.99 17.09
CA PRO A 276 5.53 -5.61 16.59
C PRO A 276 6.82 -5.18 15.87
N GLY A 277 8.00 -5.50 16.39
CA GLY A 277 9.28 -5.21 15.74
C GLY A 277 9.44 -5.95 14.41
N PHE A 278 9.02 -7.20 14.34
CA PHE A 278 8.99 -7.98 13.11
C PHE A 278 8.10 -7.33 12.05
N VAL A 279 6.89 -6.85 12.41
CA VAL A 279 5.98 -6.16 11.49
C VAL A 279 6.62 -4.88 10.91
N GLU A 280 7.35 -4.09 11.72
CA GLU A 280 8.05 -2.90 11.20
C GLU A 280 9.18 -3.29 10.23
N GLU A 281 9.93 -4.35 10.49
CA GLU A 281 10.97 -4.83 9.57
C GLU A 281 10.38 -5.38 8.26
N VAL A 282 9.22 -6.04 8.31
CA VAL A 282 8.49 -6.42 7.09
C VAL A 282 8.07 -5.19 6.29
N LEU A 283 7.49 -4.18 6.94
CA LEU A 283 7.12 -2.90 6.32
C LEU A 283 8.31 -2.19 5.68
N ARG A 284 9.45 -2.26 6.32
CA ARG A 284 10.69 -1.67 5.80
C ARG A 284 11.22 -2.42 4.58
N LEU A 285 11.36 -3.74 4.68
CA LEU A 285 11.98 -4.58 3.65
C LEU A 285 11.06 -4.83 2.46
N GLU A 286 9.79 -5.07 2.71
CA GLU A 286 8.76 -5.42 1.72
C GLU A 286 7.59 -4.44 1.83
N SER A 287 7.89 -3.14 1.64
CA SER A 287 6.84 -2.11 1.68
C SER A 287 5.69 -2.47 0.74
N PRO A 288 4.44 -2.57 1.24
CA PRO A 288 3.28 -2.97 0.45
C PRO A 288 3.10 -2.13 -0.81
N PHE A 289 3.15 -0.81 -0.69
CA PHE A 289 3.31 0.10 -1.82
C PHE A 289 4.78 0.45 -1.99
N VAL A 290 5.28 0.33 -3.22
CA VAL A 290 6.68 0.57 -3.58
C VAL A 290 7.09 2.02 -3.38
N GLY A 291 6.16 2.94 -3.63
CA GLY A 291 6.38 4.36 -3.57
C GLY A 291 5.07 5.12 -3.77
N HIS A 292 5.16 6.44 -3.96
CA HIS A 292 4.00 7.24 -4.35
C HIS A 292 4.42 8.33 -5.33
N TYR A 293 3.48 8.71 -6.20
CA TYR A 293 3.71 9.73 -7.20
C TYR A 293 3.73 11.15 -6.60
N ARG A 294 4.48 12.03 -7.27
CA ARG A 294 4.42 13.50 -7.12
C ARG A 294 4.45 14.13 -8.50
N THR A 295 3.82 15.29 -8.63
CA THR A 295 3.88 16.11 -9.83
C THR A 295 4.67 17.38 -9.53
N VAL A 296 5.63 17.71 -10.39
CA VAL A 296 6.44 18.93 -10.29
C VAL A 296 5.58 20.16 -10.61
N ARG A 297 5.43 21.09 -9.65
CA ARG A 297 4.57 22.28 -9.78
C ARG A 297 5.24 23.43 -10.52
N ARG A 298 6.56 23.53 -10.42
CA ARG A 298 7.38 24.58 -11.03
C ARG A 298 8.77 24.03 -11.35
N PRO A 299 9.48 24.61 -12.35
CA PRO A 299 10.85 24.20 -12.61
C PRO A 299 11.70 24.24 -11.34
N THR A 300 12.39 23.14 -11.05
CA THR A 300 13.18 22.96 -9.83
C THR A 300 14.30 21.95 -10.06
N GLU A 301 15.04 21.63 -9.02
CA GLU A 301 16.11 20.60 -9.04
C GLU A 301 15.93 19.64 -7.86
N LEU A 302 16.25 18.37 -8.08
CA LEU A 302 16.33 17.34 -7.04
C LEU A 302 17.55 16.46 -7.30
N GLY A 303 18.47 16.38 -6.31
CA GLY A 303 19.67 15.56 -6.45
C GLY A 303 20.55 15.89 -7.65
N GLY A 304 20.66 17.16 -8.05
CA GLY A 304 21.43 17.61 -9.22
C GLY A 304 20.73 17.41 -10.57
N VAL A 305 19.48 16.93 -10.58
CA VAL A 305 18.67 16.71 -11.80
C VAL A 305 17.64 17.84 -11.92
N ALA A 306 17.70 18.59 -13.03
CA ALA A 306 16.70 19.59 -13.36
C ALA A 306 15.36 18.92 -13.72
N LEU A 307 14.27 19.45 -13.18
CA LEU A 307 12.91 18.95 -13.35
C LEU A 307 12.02 20.10 -13.84
N ASP A 308 11.23 19.81 -14.86
CA ASP A 308 10.30 20.74 -15.43
C ASP A 308 8.90 20.64 -14.81
N ARG A 309 8.11 21.71 -14.92
CA ARG A 309 6.71 21.69 -14.51
C ARG A 309 5.93 20.61 -15.26
N GLY A 310 5.24 19.76 -14.53
CA GLY A 310 4.45 18.65 -15.08
C GLY A 310 5.18 17.31 -15.08
N ASP A 311 6.50 17.29 -14.83
CA ASP A 311 7.23 16.04 -14.63
C ASP A 311 6.62 15.24 -13.46
N ALA A 312 6.63 13.92 -13.59
CA ALA A 312 6.19 13.01 -12.55
C ALA A 312 7.39 12.43 -11.80
N LEU A 313 7.30 12.35 -10.49
CA LEU A 313 8.25 11.61 -9.65
C LEU A 313 7.57 10.39 -9.06
N LEU A 314 8.26 9.25 -9.02
CA LEU A 314 7.92 8.14 -8.15
C LEU A 314 8.92 8.12 -6.98
N LEU A 315 8.47 8.52 -5.80
CA LEU A 315 9.25 8.48 -4.57
C LEU A 315 9.25 7.04 -4.05
N MET A 316 10.38 6.32 -4.19
CA MET A 316 10.47 4.88 -3.95
C MET A 316 10.90 4.57 -2.52
N TRP A 317 9.94 4.54 -1.58
CA TRP A 317 10.29 4.18 -0.19
C TRP A 317 10.81 2.75 -0.03
N SER A 318 10.35 1.81 -0.85
CA SER A 318 10.89 0.45 -0.88
C SER A 318 12.37 0.37 -1.27
N SER A 319 12.89 1.38 -1.99
CA SER A 319 14.32 1.57 -2.24
C SER A 319 14.98 2.31 -1.09
N ALA A 320 14.43 3.46 -0.69
CA ALA A 320 14.95 4.31 0.37
C ALA A 320 15.08 3.57 1.72
N ASN A 321 14.15 2.66 2.03
CA ASN A 321 14.17 1.79 3.22
C ASN A 321 15.34 0.77 3.24
N ARG A 322 16.10 0.67 2.16
CA ARG A 322 17.31 -0.15 2.05
C ARG A 322 18.56 0.69 1.74
N ASP A 323 18.52 1.98 2.07
CA ASP A 323 19.64 2.89 1.86
C ASP A 323 20.69 2.76 2.99
N ALA A 324 21.88 2.27 2.63
CA ALA A 324 22.99 2.09 3.57
C ALA A 324 23.56 3.42 4.09
N ALA A 325 23.27 4.54 3.43
CA ALA A 325 23.64 5.86 3.95
C ALA A 325 22.80 6.28 5.16
N HIS A 326 21.59 5.71 5.30
CA HIS A 326 20.68 6.00 6.40
C HIS A 326 20.59 4.88 7.44
N LEU A 327 20.61 3.61 7.00
CA LEU A 327 20.36 2.44 7.85
C LEU A 327 21.59 1.52 7.91
N ASP A 328 21.93 1.06 9.11
CA ASP A 328 22.90 -0.02 9.30
C ASP A 328 22.30 -1.36 8.87
N ALA A 329 23.11 -2.19 8.16
CA ALA A 329 22.68 -3.49 7.62
C ALA A 329 21.27 -3.44 6.99
N PRO A 330 21.06 -2.61 5.94
CA PRO A 330 19.71 -2.27 5.45
C PRO A 330 18.98 -3.44 4.79
N ASP A 331 19.70 -4.46 4.34
CA ASP A 331 19.13 -5.66 3.69
C ASP A 331 18.86 -6.80 4.69
N GLU A 332 19.28 -6.67 5.95
CA GLU A 332 19.05 -7.66 7.00
C GLU A 332 17.73 -7.39 7.74
N LEU A 333 16.97 -8.47 8.02
CA LEU A 333 15.85 -8.42 8.94
C LEU A 333 16.38 -8.56 10.37
N ARG A 334 16.16 -7.53 11.19
CA ARG A 334 16.68 -7.45 12.55
C ARG A 334 15.58 -7.12 13.55
N LEU A 335 15.30 -8.05 14.47
CA LEU A 335 14.30 -7.86 15.52
C LEU A 335 14.76 -6.91 16.65
N ASP A 336 16.07 -6.65 16.71
CA ASP A 336 16.72 -5.80 17.71
C ASP A 336 17.05 -4.38 17.19
N ARG A 337 16.44 -3.96 16.07
CA ARG A 337 16.70 -2.63 15.50
C ARG A 337 16.29 -1.53 16.48
N PRO A 338 17.19 -0.56 16.80
CA PRO A 338 16.94 0.42 17.85
C PRO A 338 15.71 1.31 17.58
N ASN A 339 15.49 1.64 16.31
CA ASN A 339 14.37 2.48 15.86
C ASN A 339 13.55 1.74 14.78
N PRO A 340 12.77 0.71 15.12
CA PRO A 340 12.10 -0.14 14.13
C PRO A 340 11.08 0.64 13.27
N ARG A 341 10.59 1.79 13.75
CA ARG A 341 9.64 2.66 13.03
C ARG A 341 10.32 3.69 12.11
N ASP A 342 11.66 3.72 12.06
CA ASP A 342 12.38 4.63 11.18
C ASP A 342 12.46 4.03 9.77
N HIS A 343 11.32 4.00 9.11
CA HIS A 343 11.15 3.56 7.72
C HIS A 343 10.04 4.38 7.03
N LEU A 344 10.03 4.35 5.72
CA LEU A 344 9.07 5.09 4.87
C LEU A 344 7.89 4.24 4.38
N GLY A 345 7.68 3.03 4.90
CA GLY A 345 6.60 2.14 4.47
C GLY A 345 5.18 2.73 4.65
N PHE A 346 5.02 3.71 5.53
CA PHE A 346 3.81 4.52 5.71
C PHE A 346 3.92 5.95 5.17
N GLY A 347 4.93 6.24 4.36
CA GLY A 347 5.24 7.61 3.97
C GLY A 347 5.70 8.48 5.13
N ARG A 348 5.81 9.80 4.90
CA ARG A 348 6.25 10.79 5.90
C ARG A 348 5.58 12.14 5.64
N GLY A 349 5.64 13.05 6.63
CA GLY A 349 5.10 14.41 6.50
C GLY A 349 3.59 14.45 6.56
N ILE A 350 2.99 15.40 5.85
CA ILE A 350 1.54 15.64 5.89
C ILE A 350 0.73 14.45 5.37
N HIS A 351 1.28 13.64 4.47
CA HIS A 351 0.66 12.43 3.93
C HIS A 351 1.03 11.13 4.66
N HIS A 352 1.64 11.20 5.87
CA HIS A 352 1.85 9.99 6.67
C HIS A 352 0.54 9.21 6.80
N CYS A 353 0.58 7.90 6.57
CA CYS A 353 -0.58 7.03 6.45
C CYS A 353 -1.57 7.19 7.63
N VAL A 354 -2.84 7.47 7.32
CA VAL A 354 -3.89 7.59 8.35
C VAL A 354 -4.25 6.23 8.96
N GLY A 355 -4.12 5.14 8.17
CA GLY A 355 -4.41 3.76 8.56
C GLY A 355 -3.25 3.03 9.24
N ALA A 356 -2.10 3.70 9.48
CA ALA A 356 -0.93 3.03 10.06
C ALA A 356 -1.20 2.32 11.40
N PRO A 357 -2.00 2.86 12.34
CA PRO A 357 -2.36 2.14 13.56
C PRO A 357 -3.17 0.87 13.29
N LEU A 358 -4.11 0.93 12.31
CA LEU A 358 -4.94 -0.19 11.91
C LEU A 358 -4.10 -1.32 11.30
N ALA A 359 -3.31 -1.02 10.27
CA ALA A 359 -2.48 -1.99 9.56
C ALA A 359 -1.50 -2.72 10.50
N ARG A 360 -0.88 -1.98 11.44
CA ARG A 360 -0.01 -2.56 12.47
C ARG A 360 -0.75 -3.52 13.40
N MET A 361 -1.94 -3.13 13.83
CA MET A 361 -2.78 -3.95 14.71
C MET A 361 -3.26 -5.20 14.00
N GLU A 362 -3.74 -5.09 12.76
CA GLU A 362 -4.18 -6.23 11.95
C GLU A 362 -3.06 -7.22 11.70
N ALA A 363 -1.91 -6.76 11.21
CA ALA A 363 -0.75 -7.62 10.94
C ALA A 363 -0.28 -8.33 12.23
N ARG A 364 -0.12 -7.58 13.33
CA ARG A 364 0.28 -8.14 14.62
C ARG A 364 -0.70 -9.22 15.10
N VAL A 365 -1.99 -8.93 15.14
CA VAL A 365 -3.02 -9.85 15.62
C VAL A 365 -3.09 -11.11 14.75
N THR A 366 -2.99 -10.94 13.43
CA THR A 366 -2.99 -12.07 12.48
C THR A 366 -1.81 -13.01 12.72
N LEU A 367 -0.62 -12.46 12.86
CA LEU A 367 0.60 -13.24 13.09
C LEU A 367 0.58 -13.92 14.47
N GLU A 368 0.09 -13.25 15.50
CA GLU A 368 -0.09 -13.85 16.82
C GLU A 368 -1.02 -15.09 16.76
N GLU A 369 -2.17 -14.97 16.06
CA GLU A 369 -3.12 -16.08 15.93
C GLU A 369 -2.57 -17.22 15.05
N LEU A 370 -1.90 -16.91 13.94
CA LEU A 370 -1.26 -17.90 13.07
C LEU A 370 -0.16 -18.67 13.80
N LEU A 371 0.74 -17.97 14.48
CA LEU A 371 1.83 -18.58 15.23
C LEU A 371 1.34 -19.42 16.41
N ARG A 372 0.24 -18.99 17.07
CA ARG A 372 -0.38 -19.75 18.17
C ARG A 372 -1.05 -21.04 17.70
N ALA A 373 -1.66 -21.04 16.52
CA ALA A 373 -2.45 -22.17 16.02
C ALA A 373 -1.62 -23.20 15.24
N THR A 374 -0.40 -22.83 14.80
CA THR A 374 0.46 -23.71 14.02
C THR A 374 1.74 -24.05 14.78
N THR A 375 2.32 -25.24 14.54
CA THR A 375 3.65 -25.57 15.07
C THR A 375 4.76 -25.13 14.14
N ARG A 376 4.56 -25.31 12.84
CA ARG A 376 5.50 -24.92 11.78
C ARG A 376 4.74 -24.77 10.46
N PHE A 377 5.21 -23.87 9.61
CA PHE A 377 4.82 -23.80 8.20
C PHE A 377 6.03 -23.42 7.35
N THR A 378 6.05 -23.89 6.11
CA THR A 378 7.10 -23.61 5.11
C THR A 378 6.45 -23.31 3.78
N LEU A 379 7.20 -22.72 2.84
CA LEU A 379 6.73 -22.59 1.46
C LEU A 379 6.53 -23.98 0.85
N ASP A 380 5.52 -24.12 -0.01
CA ASP A 380 5.38 -25.33 -0.84
C ASP A 380 6.41 -25.25 -2.00
N PRO A 381 7.40 -26.16 -2.06
CA PRO A 381 8.40 -26.13 -3.12
C PRO A 381 7.82 -26.45 -4.51
N ALA A 382 6.63 -27.06 -4.59
CA ALA A 382 5.96 -27.36 -5.85
C ALA A 382 5.28 -26.10 -6.46
N ARG A 383 4.99 -25.08 -5.64
CA ARG A 383 4.35 -23.84 -6.04
C ARG A 383 5.03 -22.63 -5.38
N PRO A 384 6.21 -22.22 -5.87
CA PRO A 384 6.92 -21.07 -5.32
C PRO A 384 6.06 -19.81 -5.40
N PRO A 385 6.16 -18.92 -4.38
CA PRO A 385 5.35 -17.71 -4.33
C PRO A 385 5.63 -16.78 -5.52
N ALA A 386 4.59 -16.11 -6.00
CA ALA A 386 4.72 -15.10 -7.04
C ALA A 386 4.00 -13.81 -6.63
N TYR A 387 4.56 -12.67 -7.02
CA TYR A 387 3.92 -11.37 -6.87
C TYR A 387 3.02 -11.07 -8.06
N VAL A 388 1.98 -10.27 -7.84
CA VAL A 388 1.18 -9.69 -8.93
C VAL A 388 2.08 -8.85 -9.85
N ASN A 389 1.70 -8.76 -11.12
CA ASN A 389 2.46 -7.99 -12.10
C ASN A 389 2.20 -6.48 -11.93
N SER A 390 2.79 -5.89 -10.90
CA SER A 390 2.64 -4.47 -10.56
C SER A 390 3.97 -3.89 -10.09
N MET A 391 4.37 -2.77 -10.69
CA MET A 391 5.50 -2.01 -10.17
C MET A 391 5.15 -1.18 -8.94
N PHE A 392 3.85 -1.03 -8.61
CA PHE A 392 3.35 -0.17 -7.54
C PHE A 392 3.09 -0.92 -6.23
N VAL A 393 2.57 -2.16 -6.30
CA VAL A 393 2.21 -2.96 -5.12
C VAL A 393 3.01 -4.26 -5.04
N ARG A 394 3.38 -4.68 -3.82
CA ARG A 394 4.11 -5.92 -3.50
C ARG A 394 3.17 -6.94 -2.84
N ARG A 395 2.08 -7.30 -3.53
CA ARG A 395 1.12 -8.31 -3.11
C ARG A 395 1.40 -9.64 -3.78
N HIS A 396 1.30 -10.74 -3.03
CA HIS A 396 1.39 -12.09 -3.61
C HIS A 396 0.16 -12.38 -4.47
N ALA A 397 0.40 -12.88 -5.69
CA ALA A 397 -0.64 -13.46 -6.54
C ALA A 397 -1.13 -14.80 -5.95
N HIS A 398 -0.20 -15.56 -5.38
CA HIS A 398 -0.45 -16.76 -4.58
C HIS A 398 0.70 -16.99 -3.60
N LEU A 399 0.40 -17.61 -2.46
CA LEU A 399 1.36 -17.96 -1.43
C LEU A 399 0.99 -19.34 -0.84
N ASP A 400 1.55 -20.38 -1.44
CA ASP A 400 1.26 -21.76 -1.07
C ASP A 400 2.19 -22.23 0.04
N LEU A 401 1.62 -22.79 1.10
CA LEU A 401 2.31 -23.24 2.30
C LEU A 401 2.03 -24.72 2.58
N LEU A 402 2.99 -25.36 3.25
CA LEU A 402 2.82 -26.63 3.92
C LEU A 402 2.81 -26.38 5.44
N VAL A 403 1.68 -26.66 6.08
CA VAL A 403 1.46 -26.47 7.53
C VAL A 403 1.58 -27.79 8.25
N ALA A 404 2.34 -27.81 9.38
CA ALA A 404 2.54 -28.96 10.25
C ALA A 404 1.96 -28.72 11.66
#